data_e325e55822abde739893a5290222ca2a
#
_entry.id   e325e55822abde739893a5290222ca2a
#
_cell.length_a   1.000
_cell.length_b   1.000
_cell.length_c   1.000
_cell.angle_alpha   90.00
_cell.angle_beta   90.00
_cell.angle_gamma   90.00
#
_symmetry.space_group_name_H-M   'P 1'
#
loop_
_entity.id
_entity.type
_entity.pdbx_description
1 polymer ?
#
loop_
_entity_poly.entity_id
_entity_poly.type
_entity_poly.pdbx_seq_one_letter_code
_entity_poly.pdbx_strand_id
1 'polypeptide(L)'
;MTRAFSTRPVDSALISQIVDLASRAPSAGKTQGWHAVIITSSDTAKFWDDTLAVEKRESFRWKQLLDAPVIALVFADPAAYVERYSEHDKAHTGLGASTEAWPTPYWTVDASFAAMTMLLAAEDAGLGALFFGVFHGEQQLRTRLCVPDAMELIGAIAIGWPDERVVENETLKTEKGLSASRARRSAEQIIHLNAW
;
A
#
# COMPACT_ATOMS: atom_id res chain seq x y z
N MET A 1 5.00 -4.14 -11.09
CA MET A 1 3.71 -4.21 -10.39
C MET A 1 2.79 -5.15 -11.13
N THR A 2 2.28 -6.16 -10.44
CA THR A 2 1.48 -7.27 -10.98
C THR A 2 0.00 -6.91 -10.96
N ARG A 3 -0.72 -7.13 -12.05
CA ARG A 3 -2.17 -6.87 -12.18
C ARG A 3 -2.99 -8.12 -12.50
N ALA A 4 -2.32 -9.25 -12.63
CA ALA A 4 -2.95 -10.54 -12.85
C ALA A 4 -2.40 -11.54 -11.85
N PHE A 5 -3.26 -12.10 -11.02
CA PHE A 5 -2.92 -13.04 -9.98
C PHE A 5 -3.61 -14.38 -10.21
N SER A 6 -2.96 -15.46 -9.77
CA SER A 6 -3.62 -16.74 -9.60
C SER A 6 -4.34 -16.78 -8.24
N THR A 7 -5.36 -17.63 -8.13
CA THR A 7 -6.09 -17.86 -6.87
C THR A 7 -5.30 -18.71 -5.86
N ARG A 8 -4.04 -19.09 -6.18
CA ARG A 8 -3.19 -19.90 -5.30
C ARG A 8 -3.00 -19.18 -3.96
N PRO A 9 -3.29 -19.81 -2.82
CA PRO A 9 -3.09 -19.20 -1.51
C PRO A 9 -1.64 -18.81 -1.26
N VAL A 10 -1.44 -17.74 -0.50
CA VAL A 10 -0.15 -17.35 0.06
C VAL A 10 -0.10 -17.78 1.51
N ASP A 11 1.01 -18.40 1.92
CA ASP A 11 1.22 -18.82 3.30
C ASP A 11 1.22 -17.60 4.24
N SER A 12 0.49 -17.70 5.34
CA SER A 12 0.43 -16.64 6.35
C SER A 12 1.79 -16.33 6.98
N ALA A 13 2.66 -17.32 7.10
CA ALA A 13 4.03 -17.12 7.56
C ALA A 13 4.83 -16.23 6.61
N LEU A 14 4.63 -16.37 5.29
CA LEU A 14 5.27 -15.51 4.28
C LEU A 14 4.75 -14.07 4.37
N ILE A 15 3.45 -13.89 4.56
CA ILE A 15 2.87 -12.55 4.79
C ILE A 15 3.43 -11.91 6.06
N SER A 16 3.57 -12.69 7.14
CA SER A 16 4.18 -12.21 8.38
C SER A 16 5.64 -11.77 8.18
N GLN A 17 6.42 -12.51 7.39
CA GLN A 17 7.80 -12.14 7.05
C GLN A 17 7.86 -10.84 6.25
N ILE A 18 6.97 -10.65 5.28
CA ILE A 18 6.87 -9.41 4.48
C ILE A 18 6.56 -8.20 5.40
N VAL A 19 5.63 -8.35 6.33
CA VAL A 19 5.28 -7.31 7.29
C VAL A 19 6.43 -7.05 8.28
N ASP A 20 7.14 -8.09 8.75
CA ASP A 20 8.32 -7.93 9.62
C ASP A 20 9.43 -7.15 8.91
N LEU A 21 9.70 -7.43 7.63
CA LEU A 21 10.64 -6.65 6.83
C LEU A 21 10.19 -5.19 6.69
N ALA A 22 8.90 -4.95 6.44
CA ALA A 22 8.34 -3.60 6.34
C ALA A 22 8.45 -2.81 7.65
N SER A 23 8.40 -3.49 8.81
CA SER A 23 8.57 -2.84 10.12
C SER A 23 9.97 -2.25 10.34
N ARG A 24 10.94 -2.63 9.49
CA ARG A 24 12.32 -2.11 9.50
C ARG A 24 12.50 -0.85 8.66
N ALA A 25 11.46 -0.42 7.95
CA ALA A 25 11.48 0.84 7.22
C ALA A 25 11.79 2.01 8.16
N PRO A 26 12.49 3.05 7.68
CA PRO A 26 12.79 4.22 8.51
C PRO A 26 11.50 4.91 8.96
N SER A 27 11.49 5.41 10.20
CA SER A 27 10.41 6.26 10.67
C SER A 27 10.91 7.39 11.56
N ALA A 28 10.26 8.54 11.47
CA ALA A 28 10.60 9.73 12.24
C ALA A 28 10.53 9.41 13.74
N GLY A 29 11.64 9.68 14.46
CA GLY A 29 11.74 9.36 15.87
C GLY A 29 11.62 7.89 16.24
N LYS A 30 11.71 6.98 15.26
CA LYS A 30 11.43 5.54 15.39
C LYS A 30 10.00 5.29 15.91
N THR A 31 9.06 6.12 15.51
CA THR A 31 7.65 6.05 15.93
C THR A 31 6.98 4.76 15.47
N GLN A 32 7.24 4.31 14.22
CA GLN A 32 6.63 3.12 13.63
C GLN A 32 5.08 3.16 13.66
N GLY A 33 4.50 4.36 13.52
CA GLY A 33 3.07 4.63 13.60
C GLY A 33 2.34 4.25 12.30
N TRP A 34 2.35 2.95 11.97
CA TRP A 34 1.61 2.40 10.84
C TRP A 34 1.05 1.02 11.19
N HIS A 35 -0.03 0.65 10.52
CA HIS A 35 -0.73 -0.61 10.71
C HIS A 35 -1.07 -1.24 9.36
N ALA A 36 -1.18 -2.56 9.33
CA ALA A 36 -1.67 -3.29 8.18
C ALA A 36 -2.85 -4.18 8.57
N VAL A 37 -3.98 -4.03 7.87
CA VAL A 37 -5.08 -5.01 7.94
C VAL A 37 -4.90 -5.98 6.78
N ILE A 38 -4.67 -7.25 7.11
CA ILE A 38 -4.45 -8.30 6.11
C ILE A 38 -5.77 -9.05 5.88
N ILE A 39 -6.27 -8.98 4.65
CA ILE A 39 -7.50 -9.62 4.20
C ILE A 39 -7.11 -10.81 3.34
N THR A 40 -7.61 -12.01 3.66
CA THR A 40 -7.26 -13.26 2.97
C THR A 40 -8.50 -14.11 2.68
N SER A 41 -8.35 -15.13 1.86
CA SER A 41 -9.37 -16.12 1.58
C SER A 41 -10.69 -15.50 1.05
N SER A 42 -11.83 -15.91 1.56
CA SER A 42 -13.15 -15.42 1.14
C SER A 42 -13.38 -13.93 1.43
N ASP A 43 -12.61 -13.34 2.34
CA ASP A 43 -12.79 -11.93 2.70
C ASP A 43 -12.21 -10.97 1.65
N THR A 44 -11.34 -11.45 0.75
CA THR A 44 -10.91 -10.66 -0.41
C THR A 44 -12.07 -10.35 -1.36
N ALA A 45 -13.01 -11.27 -1.54
CA ALA A 45 -14.23 -11.03 -2.29
C ALA A 45 -15.08 -9.92 -1.65
N LYS A 46 -15.23 -9.93 -0.32
CA LYS A 46 -15.95 -8.88 0.43
C LYS A 46 -15.27 -7.51 0.31
N PHE A 47 -13.92 -7.48 0.26
CA PHE A 47 -13.19 -6.24 -0.01
C PHE A 47 -13.61 -5.66 -1.37
N TRP A 48 -13.67 -6.48 -2.41
CA TRP A 48 -14.10 -6.04 -3.73
C TRP A 48 -15.61 -5.69 -3.76
N ASP A 49 -16.45 -6.35 -2.95
CA ASP A 49 -17.87 -5.99 -2.84
C ASP A 49 -18.04 -4.57 -2.28
N ASP A 50 -17.21 -4.17 -1.32
CA ASP A 50 -17.25 -2.83 -0.75
C ASP A 50 -16.66 -1.78 -1.70
N THR A 51 -15.61 -2.11 -2.46
CA THR A 51 -14.77 -1.12 -3.14
C THR A 51 -14.96 -1.05 -4.65
N LEU A 52 -15.57 -2.06 -5.27
CA LEU A 52 -15.84 -2.14 -6.71
C LEU A 52 -17.27 -2.63 -6.95
N ALA A 53 -18.15 -1.72 -7.35
CA ALA A 53 -19.54 -2.02 -7.67
C ALA A 53 -19.65 -3.18 -8.70
N VAL A 54 -20.58 -4.10 -8.47
CA VAL A 54 -20.75 -5.32 -9.26
C VAL A 54 -20.90 -5.02 -10.75
N GLU A 55 -21.64 -3.95 -11.07
CA GLU A 55 -21.90 -3.51 -12.46
C GLU A 55 -20.62 -3.06 -13.18
N LYS A 56 -19.60 -2.63 -12.41
CA LYS A 56 -18.32 -2.20 -12.97
C LYS A 56 -17.32 -3.35 -13.15
N ARG A 57 -17.57 -4.52 -12.54
CA ARG A 57 -16.64 -5.65 -12.59
C ARG A 57 -16.52 -6.25 -13.98
N GLU A 58 -17.61 -6.30 -14.74
CA GLU A 58 -17.59 -6.83 -16.10
C GLU A 58 -16.71 -5.98 -17.03
N SER A 59 -16.76 -4.67 -16.90
CA SER A 59 -15.94 -3.70 -17.65
C SER A 59 -14.58 -3.43 -17.01
N PHE A 60 -14.29 -4.02 -15.83
CA PHE A 60 -13.02 -3.78 -15.14
C PHE A 60 -11.87 -4.38 -15.95
N ARG A 61 -10.90 -3.53 -16.27
CA ARG A 61 -9.81 -3.87 -17.19
C ARG A 61 -8.94 -5.03 -16.68
N TRP A 62 -8.66 -5.06 -15.39
CA TRP A 62 -7.74 -6.05 -14.78
C TRP A 62 -8.54 -7.09 -13.98
N LYS A 63 -9.30 -7.92 -14.69
CA LYS A 63 -10.18 -8.92 -14.05
C LYS A 63 -9.43 -9.82 -13.07
N GLN A 64 -8.22 -10.26 -13.44
CA GLN A 64 -7.39 -11.15 -12.61
C GLN A 64 -6.74 -10.43 -11.41
N LEU A 65 -6.88 -9.11 -11.26
CA LEU A 65 -6.56 -8.41 -10.01
C LEU A 65 -7.52 -8.83 -8.89
N LEU A 66 -8.77 -9.15 -9.24
CA LEU A 66 -9.79 -9.59 -8.29
C LEU A 66 -9.50 -10.98 -7.71
N ASP A 67 -8.62 -11.76 -8.36
CA ASP A 67 -8.18 -13.08 -7.93
C ASP A 67 -7.03 -13.04 -6.91
N ALA A 68 -6.51 -11.85 -6.59
CA ALA A 68 -5.43 -11.71 -5.61
C ALA A 68 -5.83 -12.35 -4.26
N PRO A 69 -5.07 -13.36 -3.77
CA PRO A 69 -5.42 -14.09 -2.55
C PRO A 69 -5.23 -13.28 -1.27
N VAL A 70 -4.51 -12.17 -1.33
CA VAL A 70 -4.24 -11.29 -0.20
C VAL A 70 -4.41 -9.83 -0.60
N ILE A 71 -5.13 -9.07 0.24
CA ILE A 71 -5.17 -7.61 0.19
C ILE A 71 -4.67 -7.09 1.54
N ALA A 72 -3.63 -6.28 1.53
CA ALA A 72 -3.13 -5.58 2.70
C ALA A 72 -3.55 -4.11 2.62
N LEU A 73 -4.31 -3.64 3.61
CA LEU A 73 -4.65 -2.22 3.77
C LEU A 73 -3.62 -1.59 4.69
N VAL A 74 -2.93 -0.57 4.22
CA VAL A 74 -1.90 0.14 5.00
C VAL A 74 -2.51 1.41 5.56
N PHE A 75 -2.40 1.58 6.87
CA PHE A 75 -2.88 2.75 7.60
C PHE A 75 -1.73 3.45 8.30
N ALA A 76 -1.80 4.77 8.37
CA ALA A 76 -0.96 5.60 9.23
C ALA A 76 -1.71 5.98 10.50
N ASP A 77 -0.97 6.10 11.61
CA ASP A 77 -1.46 6.56 12.91
C ASP A 77 -0.83 7.91 13.26
N PRO A 78 -1.49 9.03 12.96
CA PRO A 78 -0.98 10.36 13.29
C PRO A 78 -0.78 10.57 14.80
N ALA A 79 -1.65 9.95 15.64
CA ALA A 79 -1.60 10.12 17.10
C ALA A 79 -0.31 9.54 17.69
N ALA A 80 0.19 8.43 17.16
CA ALA A 80 1.47 7.85 17.58
C ALA A 80 2.64 8.82 17.42
N TYR A 81 2.62 9.70 16.41
CA TYR A 81 3.66 10.72 16.20
C TYR A 81 3.57 11.86 17.20
N VAL A 82 2.36 12.31 17.50
CA VAL A 82 2.14 13.33 18.54
C VAL A 82 2.59 12.78 19.91
N GLU A 83 2.21 11.55 20.24
CA GLU A 83 2.61 10.88 21.50
C GLU A 83 4.13 10.75 21.57
N ARG A 84 4.79 10.19 20.54
CA ARG A 84 6.25 10.00 20.52
C ARG A 84 7.02 11.32 20.65
N TYR A 85 6.54 12.38 20.04
CA TYR A 85 7.21 13.69 20.06
C TYR A 85 6.84 14.54 21.26
N SER A 86 5.92 14.11 22.11
CA SER A 86 5.72 14.66 23.47
C SER A 86 6.65 14.05 24.50
N GLU A 87 7.36 12.95 24.20
CA GLU A 87 8.34 12.36 25.10
C GLU A 87 9.52 13.29 25.35
N HIS A 88 10.18 13.11 26.51
CA HIS A 88 11.22 14.01 27.02
C HIS A 88 12.34 14.31 26.00
N ASP A 89 12.80 13.30 25.25
CA ASP A 89 13.89 13.45 24.27
C ASP A 89 13.46 14.21 23.00
N LYS A 90 12.16 14.37 22.76
CA LYS A 90 11.58 15.03 21.58
C LYS A 90 10.79 16.30 21.90
N ALA A 91 10.41 16.52 23.14
CA ALA A 91 9.55 17.64 23.56
C ALA A 91 10.09 19.02 23.12
N HIS A 92 11.39 19.18 23.04
CA HIS A 92 12.04 20.41 22.58
C HIS A 92 11.70 20.80 21.12
N THR A 93 11.20 19.86 20.31
CA THR A 93 10.83 20.11 18.91
C THR A 93 9.49 20.83 18.77
N GLY A 94 8.63 20.76 19.78
CA GLY A 94 7.25 21.27 19.74
C GLY A 94 6.28 20.42 18.90
N LEU A 95 6.75 19.37 18.21
CA LEU A 95 5.92 18.55 17.32
C LEU A 95 4.94 17.64 18.07
N GLY A 96 5.14 17.44 19.36
CA GLY A 96 4.20 16.71 20.22
C GLY A 96 2.95 17.49 20.61
N ALA A 97 2.81 18.76 20.20
CA ALA A 97 1.65 19.57 20.55
C ALA A 97 0.37 19.14 19.83
N SER A 98 0.45 18.84 18.55
CA SER A 98 -0.65 18.36 17.71
C SER A 98 -0.18 17.94 16.32
N THR A 99 -1.06 17.37 15.51
CA THR A 99 -0.77 17.03 14.11
C THR A 99 -0.49 18.25 13.23
N GLU A 100 -1.11 19.41 13.54
CA GLU A 100 -0.92 20.66 12.81
C GLU A 100 0.46 21.28 13.03
N ALA A 101 1.19 20.88 14.10
CA ALA A 101 2.56 21.33 14.34
C ALA A 101 3.57 20.72 13.35
N TRP A 102 3.16 19.68 12.59
CA TRP A 102 4.01 19.00 11.65
C TRP A 102 3.97 19.70 10.27
N PRO A 103 5.10 20.20 9.75
CA PRO A 103 5.15 20.84 8.45
C PRO A 103 4.94 19.82 7.29
N THR A 104 5.18 18.55 7.57
CA THR A 104 4.96 17.43 6.65
C THR A 104 4.35 16.28 7.46
N PRO A 105 3.31 15.60 6.96
CA PRO A 105 2.68 14.46 7.63
C PRO A 105 3.60 13.22 7.59
N TYR A 106 4.58 13.15 8.50
CA TYR A 106 5.55 12.06 8.50
C TYR A 106 4.91 10.68 8.73
N TRP A 107 3.75 10.60 9.38
CA TRP A 107 2.97 9.36 9.46
C TRP A 107 2.61 8.81 8.07
N THR A 108 2.23 9.67 7.13
CA THR A 108 1.97 9.28 5.73
C THR A 108 3.25 8.87 5.01
N VAL A 109 4.36 9.61 5.22
CA VAL A 109 5.67 9.33 4.61
C VAL A 109 6.19 7.97 5.06
N ASP A 110 6.19 7.72 6.37
CA ASP A 110 6.75 6.51 6.97
C ASP A 110 5.90 5.28 6.65
N ALA A 111 4.56 5.41 6.69
CA ALA A 111 3.65 4.36 6.24
C ALA A 111 3.83 4.03 4.75
N SER A 112 4.17 5.05 3.93
CA SER A 112 4.50 4.83 2.51
C SER A 112 5.83 4.10 2.33
N PHE A 113 6.83 4.34 3.19
CA PHE A 113 8.07 3.56 3.20
C PHE A 113 7.81 2.09 3.58
N ALA A 114 6.96 1.85 4.58
CA ALA A 114 6.55 0.50 4.94
C ALA A 114 5.81 -0.19 3.79
N ALA A 115 4.86 0.49 3.13
CA ALA A 115 4.15 -0.03 1.96
C ALA A 115 5.12 -0.37 0.81
N MET A 116 6.08 0.51 0.51
CA MET A 116 7.10 0.24 -0.52
C MET A 116 7.98 -0.95 -0.15
N THR A 117 8.35 -1.08 1.12
CA THR A 117 9.13 -2.23 1.61
C THR A 117 8.33 -3.53 1.47
N MET A 118 7.00 -3.52 1.75
CA MET A 118 6.14 -4.68 1.49
C MET A 118 6.13 -5.08 0.02
N LEU A 119 6.08 -4.12 -0.90
CA LEU A 119 6.12 -4.40 -2.35
C LEU A 119 7.43 -5.07 -2.75
N LEU A 120 8.57 -4.58 -2.26
CA LEU A 120 9.89 -5.14 -2.56
C LEU A 120 10.08 -6.53 -1.92
N ALA A 121 9.62 -6.70 -0.67
CA ALA A 121 9.70 -7.99 0.02
C ALA A 121 8.82 -9.06 -0.65
N ALA A 122 7.64 -8.68 -1.16
CA ALA A 122 6.80 -9.59 -1.92
C ALA A 122 7.48 -10.03 -3.22
N GLU A 123 8.11 -9.10 -3.96
CA GLU A 123 8.86 -9.40 -5.17
C GLU A 123 10.05 -10.33 -4.89
N ASP A 124 10.82 -10.05 -3.83
CA ASP A 124 11.97 -10.89 -3.40
C ASP A 124 11.52 -12.32 -3.03
N ALA A 125 10.32 -12.45 -2.47
CA ALA A 125 9.70 -13.74 -2.17
C ALA A 125 9.09 -14.47 -3.39
N GLY A 126 9.25 -13.94 -4.61
CA GLY A 126 8.67 -14.48 -5.83
C GLY A 126 7.18 -14.26 -5.99
N LEU A 127 6.57 -13.39 -5.17
CA LEU A 127 5.19 -12.97 -5.30
C LEU A 127 5.08 -11.74 -6.22
N GLY A 128 3.92 -11.55 -6.81
CA GLY A 128 3.56 -10.28 -7.42
C GLY A 128 2.89 -9.36 -6.39
N ALA A 129 3.03 -8.04 -6.59
CA ALA A 129 2.32 -7.07 -5.78
C ALA A 129 1.89 -5.84 -6.60
N LEU A 130 0.78 -5.21 -6.16
CA LEU A 130 0.25 -3.96 -6.72
C LEU A 130 -0.23 -3.06 -5.60
N PHE A 131 0.34 -1.85 -5.48
CA PHE A 131 -0.24 -0.79 -4.64
C PHE A 131 -1.29 0.00 -5.43
N PHE A 132 -2.44 0.27 -4.82
CA PHE A 132 -3.52 1.06 -5.41
C PHE A 132 -4.35 1.81 -4.35
N GLY A 133 -5.01 2.89 -4.77
CA GLY A 133 -5.89 3.66 -3.89
C GLY A 133 -7.29 3.03 -3.78
N VAL A 134 -7.93 3.19 -2.64
CA VAL A 134 -9.35 2.87 -2.41
C VAL A 134 -10.14 4.16 -2.60
N PHE A 135 -10.80 4.31 -3.74
CA PHE A 135 -11.53 5.55 -4.10
C PHE A 135 -13.04 5.47 -3.84
N HIS A 136 -13.56 4.30 -3.57
CA HIS A 136 -14.98 4.04 -3.29
C HIS A 136 -15.10 3.05 -2.14
N GLY A 137 -16.17 3.18 -1.34
CA GLY A 137 -16.52 2.21 -0.31
C GLY A 137 -15.58 2.20 0.92
N GLU A 138 -14.70 3.18 1.08
CA GLU A 138 -13.76 3.22 2.22
C GLU A 138 -14.52 3.18 3.56
N GLN A 139 -15.62 3.92 3.70
CA GLN A 139 -16.37 3.96 4.95
C GLN A 139 -17.02 2.61 5.30
N GLN A 140 -17.57 1.90 4.30
CA GLN A 140 -18.12 0.55 4.47
C GLN A 140 -17.02 -0.42 4.89
N LEU A 141 -15.88 -0.33 4.22
CA LEU A 141 -14.69 -1.13 4.51
C LEU A 141 -14.19 -0.91 5.95
N ARG A 142 -14.06 0.36 6.38
CA ARG A 142 -13.68 0.73 7.75
C ARG A 142 -14.64 0.16 8.79
N THR A 143 -15.94 0.31 8.56
CA THR A 143 -16.98 -0.21 9.45
C THR A 143 -16.88 -1.74 9.58
N ARG A 144 -16.77 -2.45 8.46
CA ARG A 144 -16.68 -3.92 8.45
C ARG A 144 -15.40 -4.43 9.13
N LEU A 145 -14.29 -3.73 8.97
CA LEU A 145 -12.99 -4.12 9.52
C LEU A 145 -12.73 -3.53 10.91
N CYS A 146 -13.68 -2.78 11.49
CA CYS A 146 -13.54 -2.10 12.77
C CYS A 146 -12.29 -1.20 12.84
N VAL A 147 -11.96 -0.49 11.75
CA VAL A 147 -10.81 0.41 11.70
C VAL A 147 -11.14 1.66 12.50
N PRO A 148 -10.30 2.09 13.47
CA PRO A 148 -10.51 3.33 14.21
C PRO A 148 -10.54 4.55 13.28
N ASP A 149 -11.43 5.52 13.56
CA ASP A 149 -11.61 6.71 12.72
C ASP A 149 -10.34 7.55 12.58
N ALA A 150 -9.49 7.56 13.60
CA ALA A 150 -8.24 8.31 13.62
C ALA A 150 -7.16 7.76 12.66
N MET A 151 -7.29 6.53 12.17
CA MET A 151 -6.33 5.95 11.24
C MET A 151 -6.51 6.54 9.84
N GLU A 152 -5.42 6.90 9.17
CA GLU A 152 -5.43 7.39 7.79
C GLU A 152 -5.10 6.25 6.82
N LEU A 153 -6.00 5.95 5.86
CA LEU A 153 -5.74 4.94 4.85
C LEU A 153 -4.75 5.45 3.81
N ILE A 154 -3.60 4.80 3.71
CA ILE A 154 -2.57 5.12 2.69
C ILE A 154 -2.93 4.46 1.35
N GLY A 155 -3.43 3.24 1.39
CA GLY A 155 -3.87 2.49 0.22
C GLY A 155 -3.92 1.00 0.48
N ALA A 156 -4.18 0.25 -0.59
CA ALA A 156 -4.25 -1.20 -0.60
C ALA A 156 -3.09 -1.81 -1.39
N ILE A 157 -2.61 -2.97 -0.95
CA ILE A 157 -1.64 -3.78 -1.69
C ILE A 157 -2.28 -5.13 -1.97
N ALA A 158 -2.50 -5.45 -3.25
CA ALA A 158 -2.80 -6.82 -3.68
C ALA A 158 -1.50 -7.61 -3.71
N ILE A 159 -1.48 -8.81 -3.12
CA ILE A 159 -0.31 -9.70 -3.05
C ILE A 159 -0.75 -11.11 -3.43
N GLY A 160 0.05 -11.79 -4.25
CA GLY A 160 -0.24 -13.17 -4.67
C GLY A 160 0.75 -13.67 -5.72
N TRP A 161 0.54 -14.89 -6.17
CA TRP A 161 1.33 -15.48 -7.24
C TRP A 161 0.92 -14.87 -8.59
N PRO A 162 1.86 -14.35 -9.41
CA PRO A 162 1.53 -13.85 -10.74
C PRO A 162 0.86 -14.95 -11.60
N ASP A 163 -0.15 -14.57 -12.39
CA ASP A 163 -0.68 -15.47 -13.41
C ASP A 163 0.14 -15.33 -14.70
N GLU A 164 1.11 -16.24 -14.89
CA GLU A 164 2.05 -16.23 -16.01
C GLU A 164 1.34 -16.28 -17.37
N ARG A 165 0.18 -16.92 -17.46
CA ARG A 165 -0.61 -17.04 -18.72
C ARG A 165 -1.10 -15.69 -19.22
N VAL A 166 -1.32 -14.74 -18.31
CA VAL A 166 -1.82 -13.41 -18.64
C VAL A 166 -0.64 -12.46 -18.88
N VAL A 167 0.47 -12.60 -18.12
CA VAL A 167 1.68 -11.79 -18.26
C VAL A 167 2.26 -11.90 -19.67
N GLU A 168 2.32 -13.11 -20.25
CA GLU A 168 2.79 -13.33 -21.63
C GLU A 168 1.91 -12.62 -22.66
N ASN A 169 0.60 -12.53 -22.44
CA ASN A 169 -0.33 -11.89 -23.37
C ASN A 169 -0.36 -10.36 -23.26
N GLU A 170 -0.06 -9.78 -22.08
CA GLU A 170 -0.02 -8.32 -21.87
C GLU A 170 1.24 -7.67 -22.41
N THR A 171 2.39 -8.37 -22.45
CA THR A 171 3.63 -7.88 -23.04
C THR A 171 3.51 -7.57 -24.54
N LEU A 172 2.53 -8.18 -25.23
CA LEU A 172 2.27 -7.98 -26.65
C LEU A 172 1.31 -6.81 -26.96
N LYS A 173 0.66 -6.21 -25.97
CA LYS A 173 -0.30 -5.11 -26.15
C LYS A 173 0.17 -3.80 -25.52
N THR A 174 1.22 -3.20 -26.07
CA THR A 174 1.56 -1.80 -25.81
C THR A 174 0.55 -0.88 -26.50
N GLU A 175 -0.62 -0.69 -25.90
CA GLU A 175 -1.57 0.31 -26.37
C GLU A 175 -1.00 1.73 -26.12
N LYS A 176 -0.85 2.51 -27.16
CA LYS A 176 -0.47 3.93 -27.08
C LYS A 176 -1.45 4.69 -26.16
N GLY A 177 -0.94 5.54 -25.29
CA GLY A 177 -1.76 6.41 -24.42
C GLY A 177 -2.03 5.87 -23.01
N LEU A 178 -1.52 4.70 -22.64
CA LEU A 178 -1.64 4.16 -21.30
C LEU A 178 -0.44 4.56 -20.42
N SER A 179 -0.63 4.51 -19.10
CA SER A 179 0.43 4.79 -18.11
C SER A 179 1.68 3.95 -18.32
N ALA A 180 1.54 2.70 -18.80
CA ALA A 180 2.65 1.79 -19.09
C ALA A 180 3.53 2.26 -20.24
N SER A 181 2.98 3.00 -21.22
CA SER A 181 3.73 3.54 -22.36
C SER A 181 4.36 4.91 -22.08
N ARG A 182 4.08 5.53 -20.93
CA ARG A 182 4.64 6.81 -20.56
C ARG A 182 6.13 6.64 -20.21
N ALA A 183 6.99 7.39 -20.91
CA ALA A 183 8.42 7.39 -20.63
C ALA A 183 8.70 7.81 -19.19
N ARG A 184 9.63 7.13 -18.54
CA ARG A 184 10.15 7.55 -17.24
C ARG A 184 11.09 8.73 -17.41
N ARG A 185 11.11 9.64 -16.45
CA ARG A 185 12.11 10.70 -16.40
C ARG A 185 13.49 10.08 -16.18
N SER A 186 14.50 10.58 -16.87
CA SER A 186 15.88 10.19 -16.64
C SER A 186 16.42 10.76 -15.32
N ALA A 187 17.55 10.23 -14.85
CA ALA A 187 18.24 10.78 -13.67
C ALA A 187 18.60 12.27 -13.87
N GLU A 188 19.04 12.66 -15.07
CA GLU A 188 19.36 14.05 -15.42
C GLU A 188 18.18 15.02 -15.32
N GLN A 189 16.95 14.51 -15.54
CA GLN A 189 15.72 15.30 -15.38
C GLN A 189 15.23 15.41 -13.93
N ILE A 190 15.83 14.66 -13.02
CA ILE A 190 15.42 14.58 -11.60
C ILE A 190 16.48 15.19 -10.71
N ILE A 191 17.77 15.02 -11.06
CA ILE A 191 18.90 15.46 -10.23
C ILE A 191 19.20 16.94 -10.53
N HIS A 192 19.25 17.74 -9.48
CA HIS A 192 19.72 19.12 -9.49
C HIS A 192 20.91 19.21 -8.56
N LEU A 193 22.11 19.55 -9.08
CA LEU A 193 23.34 19.62 -8.30
C LEU A 193 23.53 21.01 -7.71
N ASN A 194 23.54 21.08 -6.38
CA ASN A 194 23.80 22.29 -5.56
C ASN A 194 22.74 23.40 -5.69
N ALA A 195 21.84 23.36 -6.67
CA ALA A 195 20.73 24.29 -6.84
C ALA A 195 19.62 23.61 -7.66
N TRP A 196 18.40 24.14 -7.55
CA TRP A 196 17.26 23.72 -8.38
C TRP A 196 17.41 24.26 -9.78
#